data_b1934b8d1c3be5ab5142651dc1056a21
#
_entry.id   b1934b8d1c3be5ab5142651dc1056a21
#
_cell.length_a   1.000
_cell.length_b   1.000
_cell.length_c   1.000
_cell.angle_alpha   90.00
_cell.angle_beta   90.00
_cell.angle_gamma   90.00
#
_symmetry.space_group_name_H-M   'P 1'
#
loop_
_entity.id
_entity.type
_entity.pdbx_description
1 polymer ?
#
loop_
_entity_poly.entity_id
_entity_poly.type
_entity_poly.pdbx_seq_one_letter_code
_entity_poly.pdbx_strand_id
1 'polypeptide(L)'
;MRKVILVVAVIGVVVLMASRKPAGTNEVKWMSLKEAEENSKKKSKPILIDLYTDWCGWCKVMDKQTYANKNVAAYINEKFYPVKLNAESKQAIVFNGKTYQFNSNYRTHDFAIYLTQGQLSYPTTVIIPANGTMPQAIPGFLKPKDIEPIVKYFGEGQFGKISFTQFDKNLKKIW
;
A
#
# COMPACT_ATOMS: atom_id res chain seq x y z
N MET A 1 74.78 -20.35 6.96
CA MET A 1 73.43 -20.87 6.68
C MET A 1 72.40 -19.81 7.06
N ARG A 2 71.94 -19.04 6.07
CA ARG A 2 70.99 -17.89 6.27
C ARG A 2 69.57 -18.45 6.02
N LYS A 3 68.74 -18.46 7.02
CA LYS A 3 67.31 -18.77 6.88
C LYS A 3 66.54 -17.56 6.36
N VAL A 4 66.02 -17.66 5.15
CA VAL A 4 65.11 -16.68 4.58
C VAL A 4 63.71 -16.96 5.09
N ILE A 5 63.15 -16.03 5.85
CA ILE A 5 61.75 -16.09 6.32
C ILE A 5 60.90 -15.37 5.28
N LEU A 6 60.08 -16.11 4.54
CA LEU A 6 59.08 -15.60 3.61
C LEU A 6 57.85 -15.19 4.41
N VAL A 7 57.60 -13.87 4.51
CA VAL A 7 56.37 -13.30 5.06
C VAL A 7 55.38 -13.22 3.91
N VAL A 8 54.37 -14.10 3.95
CA VAL A 8 53.22 -14.04 3.03
C VAL A 8 52.21 -13.04 3.60
N ALA A 9 52.11 -11.85 3.02
CA ALA A 9 51.09 -10.88 3.32
C ALA A 9 49.76 -11.28 2.66
N VAL A 10 48.81 -11.78 3.44
CA VAL A 10 47.44 -12.03 2.98
C VAL A 10 46.70 -10.69 2.97
N ILE A 11 46.54 -10.11 1.78
CA ILE A 11 45.71 -8.91 1.57
C ILE A 11 44.26 -9.37 1.53
N GLY A 12 43.53 -9.20 2.62
CA GLY A 12 42.09 -9.42 2.72
C GLY A 12 41.34 -8.37 1.92
N VAL A 13 40.82 -8.73 0.75
CA VAL A 13 39.89 -7.88 -0.02
C VAL A 13 38.53 -7.92 0.67
N VAL A 14 38.23 -6.89 1.45
CA VAL A 14 36.88 -6.67 1.99
C VAL A 14 36.01 -6.16 0.85
N VAL A 15 35.24 -7.04 0.23
CA VAL A 15 34.20 -6.66 -0.73
C VAL A 15 33.05 -6.02 0.05
N LEU A 16 33.00 -4.68 0.07
CA LEU A 16 31.81 -3.96 0.51
C LEU A 16 30.66 -4.25 -0.48
N MET A 17 29.80 -5.19 -0.12
CA MET A 17 28.53 -5.37 -0.80
C MET A 17 27.64 -4.17 -0.47
N ALA A 18 27.73 -3.11 -1.27
CA ALA A 18 26.77 -2.02 -1.24
C ALA A 18 25.40 -2.61 -1.62
N SER A 19 24.53 -2.76 -0.63
CA SER A 19 23.12 -3.11 -0.85
C SER A 19 22.50 -2.02 -1.73
N ARG A 20 22.47 -2.25 -3.04
CA ARG A 20 21.70 -1.41 -3.96
C ARG A 20 20.23 -1.57 -3.55
N LYS A 21 19.62 -0.50 -2.99
CA LYS A 21 18.16 -0.41 -2.92
C LYS A 21 17.62 -0.68 -4.32
N PRO A 22 16.66 -1.61 -4.50
CA PRO A 22 16.08 -1.84 -5.81
C PRO A 22 15.54 -0.51 -6.33
N ALA A 23 15.87 -0.18 -7.59
CA ALA A 23 15.33 0.98 -8.26
C ALA A 23 13.80 0.91 -8.16
N GLY A 24 13.19 1.90 -7.50
CA GLY A 24 11.76 1.91 -7.27
C GLY A 24 11.03 1.81 -8.61
N THR A 25 10.13 0.86 -8.74
CA THR A 25 9.23 0.77 -9.91
C THR A 25 8.36 2.01 -9.91
N ASN A 26 8.22 2.66 -11.07
CA ASN A 26 7.36 3.84 -11.25
C ASN A 26 5.85 3.48 -11.17
N GLU A 27 5.52 2.25 -10.78
CA GLU A 27 4.16 1.74 -10.75
C GLU A 27 3.89 1.00 -9.44
N VAL A 28 2.66 1.10 -8.95
CA VAL A 28 2.19 0.32 -7.82
C VAL A 28 2.06 -1.15 -8.25
N LYS A 29 2.66 -2.06 -7.47
CA LYS A 29 2.61 -3.51 -7.71
C LYS A 29 1.33 -4.09 -7.10
N TRP A 30 0.22 -3.89 -7.80
CA TRP A 30 -1.08 -4.40 -7.38
C TRP A 30 -1.08 -5.92 -7.23
N MET A 31 -1.68 -6.43 -6.17
CA MET A 31 -1.84 -7.85 -5.92
C MET A 31 -3.31 -8.20 -5.66
N SER A 32 -3.64 -9.48 -5.61
CA SER A 32 -4.97 -9.93 -5.22
C SER A 32 -5.21 -9.68 -3.72
N LEU A 33 -6.49 -9.52 -3.33
CA LEU A 33 -6.86 -9.36 -1.93
C LEU A 33 -6.43 -10.56 -1.08
N LYS A 34 -6.54 -11.77 -1.64
CA LYS A 34 -6.09 -13.01 -0.99
C LYS A 34 -4.60 -12.98 -0.68
N GLU A 35 -3.76 -12.62 -1.67
CA GLU A 35 -2.31 -12.45 -1.44
C GLU A 35 -2.00 -11.39 -0.40
N ALA A 36 -2.70 -10.24 -0.46
CA ALA A 36 -2.52 -9.17 0.51
C ALA A 36 -2.85 -9.64 1.93
N GLU A 37 -3.94 -10.37 2.11
CA GLU A 37 -4.35 -10.96 3.39
C GLU A 37 -3.33 -11.99 3.90
N GLU A 38 -2.88 -12.92 3.04
CA GLU A 38 -1.86 -13.92 3.40
C GLU A 38 -0.52 -13.27 3.78
N ASN A 39 -0.11 -12.26 3.03
CA ASN A 39 1.14 -11.52 3.30
C ASN A 39 1.04 -10.70 4.59
N SER A 40 -0.12 -10.10 4.87
CA SER A 40 -0.33 -9.34 6.11
C SER A 40 -0.25 -10.19 7.37
N LYS A 41 -0.63 -11.47 7.28
CA LYS A 41 -0.48 -12.46 8.36
C LYS A 41 0.98 -12.85 8.61
N LYS A 42 1.81 -12.87 7.56
CA LYS A 42 3.26 -13.20 7.65
C LYS A 42 4.09 -12.01 8.13
N LYS A 43 3.80 -10.84 7.62
CA LYS A 43 4.47 -9.59 7.95
C LYS A 43 3.43 -8.48 8.09
N SER A 44 3.25 -8.01 9.31
CA SER A 44 2.26 -6.99 9.63
C SER A 44 2.54 -5.67 8.89
N LYS A 45 1.78 -5.44 7.82
CA LYS A 45 1.68 -4.17 7.08
C LYS A 45 0.22 -3.88 6.79
N PRO A 46 -0.18 -2.61 6.69
CA PRO A 46 -1.54 -2.28 6.26
C PRO A 46 -1.79 -2.70 4.81
N ILE A 47 -3.05 -3.01 4.50
CA ILE A 47 -3.52 -3.23 3.13
C ILE A 47 -4.09 -1.90 2.62
N LEU A 48 -3.64 -1.46 1.44
CA LEU A 48 -4.20 -0.32 0.74
C LEU A 48 -5.05 -0.82 -0.41
N ILE A 49 -6.32 -0.42 -0.46
CA ILE A 49 -7.24 -0.81 -1.53
C ILE A 49 -7.62 0.44 -2.34
N ASP A 50 -7.35 0.40 -3.64
CA ASP A 50 -7.95 1.31 -4.61
C ASP A 50 -9.31 0.75 -5.02
N LEU A 51 -10.38 1.33 -4.46
CA LEU A 51 -11.74 0.93 -4.77
C LEU A 51 -12.27 1.76 -5.94
N TYR A 52 -12.56 1.08 -7.06
CA TYR A 52 -12.94 1.71 -8.32
C TYR A 52 -14.14 1.03 -8.99
N THR A 53 -14.63 1.62 -10.07
CA THR A 53 -15.56 1.01 -11.04
C THR A 53 -15.06 1.26 -12.46
N ASP A 54 -15.46 0.45 -13.41
CA ASP A 54 -14.98 0.55 -14.81
C ASP A 54 -15.41 1.85 -15.51
N TRP A 55 -16.54 2.41 -15.14
CA TRP A 55 -17.09 3.67 -15.66
C TRP A 55 -16.50 4.92 -14.98
N CYS A 56 -15.76 4.77 -13.90
CA CYS A 56 -15.24 5.89 -13.10
C CYS A 56 -14.11 6.65 -13.82
N GLY A 57 -14.41 7.82 -14.35
CA GLY A 57 -13.43 8.68 -15.02
C GLY A 57 -12.33 9.17 -14.07
N TRP A 58 -12.69 9.60 -12.85
CA TRP A 58 -11.72 10.07 -11.85
C TRP A 58 -10.81 8.97 -11.31
N CYS A 59 -11.25 7.70 -11.33
CA CYS A 59 -10.37 6.56 -11.00
C CYS A 59 -9.24 6.45 -12.03
N LYS A 60 -9.56 6.58 -13.33
CA LYS A 60 -8.56 6.58 -14.41
C LYS A 60 -7.59 7.76 -14.31
N VAL A 61 -8.07 8.92 -13.85
CA VAL A 61 -7.20 10.08 -13.56
C VAL A 61 -6.27 9.79 -12.39
N MET A 62 -6.78 9.18 -11.32
CA MET A 62 -5.99 8.81 -10.13
C MET A 62 -4.92 7.77 -10.47
N ASP A 63 -5.22 6.78 -11.31
CA ASP A 63 -4.23 5.83 -11.82
C ASP A 63 -3.04 6.55 -12.46
N LYS A 64 -3.32 7.50 -13.35
CA LYS A 64 -2.29 8.19 -14.14
C LYS A 64 -1.52 9.25 -13.36
N GLN A 65 -2.17 9.98 -12.47
CA GLN A 65 -1.57 11.14 -11.81
C GLN A 65 -1.03 10.82 -10.41
N THR A 66 -1.64 9.85 -9.70
CA THR A 66 -1.29 9.54 -8.33
C THR A 66 -0.55 8.22 -8.23
N TYR A 67 -1.15 7.13 -8.66
CA TYR A 67 -0.52 5.81 -8.53
C TYR A 67 0.66 5.58 -9.49
N ALA A 68 0.71 6.30 -10.62
CA ALA A 68 1.89 6.33 -11.51
C ALA A 68 2.99 7.30 -11.05
N ASN A 69 2.76 8.10 -9.99
CA ASN A 69 3.82 8.94 -9.42
C ASN A 69 4.86 8.06 -8.71
N LYS A 70 6.14 8.23 -9.07
CA LYS A 70 7.24 7.40 -8.59
C LYS A 70 7.39 7.37 -7.06
N ASN A 71 7.15 8.48 -6.38
CA ASN A 71 7.27 8.58 -4.93
C ASN A 71 6.11 7.84 -4.25
N VAL A 72 4.89 8.05 -4.76
CA VAL A 72 3.68 7.34 -4.29
C VAL A 72 3.84 5.84 -4.48
N ALA A 73 4.19 5.39 -5.70
CA ALA A 73 4.35 3.99 -6.02
C ALA A 73 5.44 3.32 -5.17
N ALA A 74 6.60 3.95 -5.05
CA ALA A 74 7.71 3.42 -4.24
C ALA A 74 7.30 3.25 -2.78
N TYR A 75 6.63 4.25 -2.19
CA TYR A 75 6.21 4.22 -0.81
C TYR A 75 5.11 3.17 -0.56
N ILE A 76 4.10 3.12 -1.43
CA ILE A 76 3.02 2.12 -1.31
C ILE A 76 3.60 0.71 -1.42
N ASN A 77 4.46 0.44 -2.39
CA ASN A 77 5.10 -0.87 -2.56
C ASN A 77 5.95 -1.30 -1.35
N GLU A 78 6.59 -0.34 -0.68
CA GLU A 78 7.40 -0.62 0.51
C GLU A 78 6.56 -0.86 1.76
N LYS A 79 5.55 -0.02 1.99
CA LYS A 79 4.84 0.06 3.27
C LYS A 79 3.50 -0.65 3.32
N PHE A 80 2.92 -1.00 2.18
CA PHE A 80 1.58 -1.58 2.09
C PHE A 80 1.57 -2.90 1.31
N TYR A 81 0.43 -3.59 1.39
CA TYR A 81 0.00 -4.61 0.43
C TYR A 81 -1.09 -3.96 -0.44
N PRO A 82 -0.73 -3.50 -1.66
CA PRO A 82 -1.68 -2.76 -2.49
C PRO A 82 -2.61 -3.68 -3.27
N VAL A 83 -3.89 -3.39 -3.23
CA VAL A 83 -4.96 -4.12 -3.92
C VAL A 83 -5.77 -3.17 -4.77
N LYS A 84 -6.09 -3.56 -6.01
CA LYS A 84 -7.03 -2.84 -6.86
C LYS A 84 -8.34 -3.62 -6.93
N LEU A 85 -9.46 -3.01 -6.51
CA LEU A 85 -10.73 -3.70 -6.34
C LEU A 85 -11.86 -3.00 -7.10
N ASN A 86 -12.45 -3.72 -8.06
CA ASN A 86 -13.66 -3.26 -8.73
C ASN A 86 -14.88 -3.51 -7.82
N ALA A 87 -15.53 -2.41 -7.40
CA ALA A 87 -16.71 -2.47 -6.52
C ALA A 87 -17.92 -3.15 -7.17
N GLU A 88 -17.93 -3.35 -8.48
CA GLU A 88 -19.01 -4.00 -9.23
C GLU A 88 -18.64 -5.42 -9.69
N SER A 89 -17.52 -5.97 -9.20
CA SER A 89 -17.10 -7.34 -9.49
C SER A 89 -18.21 -8.33 -9.12
N LYS A 90 -18.45 -9.34 -9.98
CA LYS A 90 -19.40 -10.42 -9.72
C LYS A 90 -18.79 -11.63 -9.02
N GLN A 91 -17.46 -11.64 -8.86
CA GLN A 91 -16.76 -12.74 -8.23
C GLN A 91 -16.90 -12.66 -6.71
N ALA A 92 -17.19 -13.79 -6.06
CA ALA A 92 -17.21 -13.86 -4.60
C ALA A 92 -15.83 -13.48 -4.01
N ILE A 93 -15.84 -12.71 -2.95
CA ILE A 93 -14.64 -12.28 -2.21
C ILE A 93 -14.67 -12.94 -0.83
N VAL A 94 -13.58 -13.60 -0.47
CA VAL A 94 -13.38 -14.10 0.89
C VAL A 94 -12.36 -13.20 1.58
N PHE A 95 -12.72 -12.68 2.75
CA PHE A 95 -11.84 -11.86 3.57
C PHE A 95 -12.09 -12.16 5.06
N ASN A 96 -11.03 -12.44 5.81
CA ASN A 96 -11.10 -12.85 7.23
C ASN A 96 -12.10 -14.00 7.47
N GLY A 97 -12.14 -14.99 6.57
CA GLY A 97 -13.03 -16.15 6.66
C GLY A 97 -14.50 -15.88 6.33
N LYS A 98 -14.87 -14.63 6.04
CA LYS A 98 -16.23 -14.25 5.62
C LYS A 98 -16.31 -14.13 4.10
N THR A 99 -17.35 -14.71 3.50
CA THR A 99 -17.63 -14.58 2.08
C THR A 99 -18.57 -13.40 1.84
N TYR A 100 -18.20 -12.55 0.89
CA TYR A 100 -18.99 -11.44 0.40
C TYR A 100 -19.40 -11.70 -1.04
N GLN A 101 -20.58 -11.24 -1.44
CA GLN A 101 -21.15 -11.44 -2.77
C GLN A 101 -21.47 -10.12 -3.44
N PHE A 102 -21.68 -10.17 -4.75
CA PHE A 102 -22.27 -9.04 -5.45
C PHE A 102 -23.74 -8.87 -5.03
N ASN A 103 -24.13 -7.66 -4.70
CA ASN A 103 -25.46 -7.30 -4.29
C ASN A 103 -26.21 -6.63 -5.46
N SER A 104 -27.19 -7.35 -6.04
CA SER A 104 -27.95 -6.85 -7.18
C SER A 104 -28.84 -5.67 -6.84
N ASN A 105 -29.33 -5.57 -5.60
CA ASN A 105 -30.20 -4.47 -5.16
C ASN A 105 -29.45 -3.14 -5.12
N TYR A 106 -28.18 -3.16 -4.69
CA TYR A 106 -27.32 -1.99 -4.64
C TYR A 106 -26.39 -1.86 -5.86
N ARG A 107 -26.40 -2.86 -6.76
CA ARG A 107 -25.53 -2.92 -7.95
C ARG A 107 -24.04 -2.76 -7.62
N THR A 108 -23.64 -3.24 -6.45
CA THR A 108 -22.26 -3.18 -5.95
C THR A 108 -21.94 -4.44 -5.15
N HIS A 109 -20.67 -4.65 -4.84
CA HIS A 109 -20.23 -5.79 -4.04
C HIS A 109 -20.40 -5.49 -2.55
N ASP A 110 -20.92 -6.46 -1.77
CA ASP A 110 -21.07 -6.32 -0.31
C ASP A 110 -19.74 -6.02 0.40
N PHE A 111 -18.61 -6.47 -0.17
CA PHE A 111 -17.30 -6.12 0.37
C PHE A 111 -16.98 -4.63 0.19
N ALA A 112 -17.40 -3.99 -0.91
CA ALA A 112 -17.26 -2.55 -1.08
C ALA A 112 -18.12 -1.79 -0.05
N ILE A 113 -19.34 -2.27 0.23
CA ILE A 113 -20.21 -1.73 1.29
C ILE A 113 -19.51 -1.84 2.66
N TYR A 114 -18.94 -3.00 2.97
CA TYR A 114 -18.18 -3.19 4.20
C TYR A 114 -16.98 -2.24 4.32
N LEU A 115 -16.18 -2.12 3.26
CA LEU A 115 -14.98 -1.28 3.24
C LEU A 115 -15.29 0.20 3.45
N THR A 116 -16.41 0.68 2.92
CA THR A 116 -16.83 2.09 2.95
C THR A 116 -17.88 2.39 4.03
N GLN A 117 -18.26 1.38 4.83
CA GLN A 117 -19.32 1.48 5.82
C GLN A 117 -20.63 2.02 5.22
N GLY A 118 -20.91 1.61 3.96
CA GLY A 118 -22.10 2.02 3.21
C GLY A 118 -22.00 3.36 2.48
N GLN A 119 -20.92 4.11 2.65
CA GLN A 119 -20.71 5.40 1.98
C GLN A 119 -19.95 5.22 0.67
N LEU A 120 -20.65 4.71 -0.34
CA LEU A 120 -20.07 4.40 -1.63
C LEU A 120 -19.77 5.67 -2.45
N SER A 121 -18.53 5.81 -2.87
CA SER A 121 -18.07 6.80 -3.85
C SER A 121 -16.82 6.29 -4.57
N TYR A 122 -16.50 6.85 -5.74
CA TYR A 122 -15.35 6.40 -6.53
C TYR A 122 -14.60 7.58 -7.17
N PRO A 123 -13.24 7.56 -7.12
CA PRO A 123 -12.41 6.58 -6.43
C PRO A 123 -12.53 6.70 -4.91
N THR A 124 -12.26 5.63 -4.18
CA THR A 124 -12.04 5.67 -2.73
C THR A 124 -10.78 4.89 -2.39
N THR A 125 -9.84 5.54 -1.71
CA THR A 125 -8.70 4.85 -1.12
C THR A 125 -9.13 4.27 0.22
N VAL A 126 -9.05 2.95 0.38
CA VAL A 126 -9.34 2.32 1.67
C VAL A 126 -8.05 1.76 2.27
N ILE A 127 -7.83 2.01 3.54
CA ILE A 127 -6.72 1.43 4.27
C ILE A 127 -7.28 0.50 5.35
N ILE A 128 -6.88 -0.76 5.31
CA ILE A 128 -7.08 -1.71 6.40
C ILE A 128 -5.82 -1.67 7.25
N PRO A 129 -5.89 -1.12 8.48
CA PRO A 129 -4.72 -0.98 9.35
C PRO A 129 -4.10 -2.33 9.71
N ALA A 130 -2.79 -2.34 9.94
CA ALA A 130 -2.04 -3.56 10.28
C ALA A 130 -2.47 -4.22 11.61
N ASN A 131 -3.11 -3.46 12.49
CA ASN A 131 -3.67 -3.96 13.74
C ASN A 131 -5.04 -4.62 13.61
N GLY A 132 -5.57 -4.75 12.37
CA GLY A 132 -6.84 -5.43 12.10
C GLY A 132 -8.09 -4.65 12.53
N THR A 133 -7.97 -3.36 12.84
CA THR A 133 -9.14 -2.51 13.12
C THR A 133 -9.96 -2.24 11.87
N MET A 134 -11.12 -1.58 12.04
CA MET A 134 -12.03 -1.27 10.93
C MET A 134 -11.34 -0.57 9.77
N PRO A 135 -11.70 -0.88 8.51
CA PRO A 135 -11.22 -0.18 7.34
C PRO A 135 -11.46 1.33 7.44
N GLN A 136 -10.50 2.11 6.95
CA GLN A 136 -10.56 3.56 6.91
C GLN A 136 -10.72 3.98 5.44
N ALA A 137 -11.92 4.46 5.08
CA ALA A 137 -12.23 4.89 3.73
C ALA A 137 -11.96 6.39 3.57
N ILE A 138 -11.21 6.75 2.53
CA ILE A 138 -10.90 8.13 2.15
C ILE A 138 -11.49 8.35 0.76
N PRO A 139 -12.67 8.98 0.66
CA PRO A 139 -13.34 9.16 -0.62
C PRO A 139 -12.72 10.25 -1.48
N GLY A 140 -12.82 10.08 -2.80
CA GLY A 140 -12.47 11.08 -3.79
C GLY A 140 -11.06 10.94 -4.36
N PHE A 141 -10.82 11.74 -5.41
CA PHE A 141 -9.53 11.83 -6.07
C PHE A 141 -8.51 12.53 -5.17
N LEU A 142 -7.36 11.90 -5.01
CA LEU A 142 -6.23 12.41 -4.22
C LEU A 142 -5.03 12.66 -5.17
N LYS A 143 -4.51 13.87 -5.19
CA LYS A 143 -3.22 14.17 -5.83
C LYS A 143 -2.06 13.55 -5.02
N PRO A 144 -0.83 13.42 -5.58
CA PRO A 144 0.31 12.91 -4.81
C PRO A 144 0.53 13.61 -3.46
N LYS A 145 0.43 14.94 -3.42
CA LYS A 145 0.58 15.74 -2.19
C LYS A 145 -0.54 15.49 -1.16
N ASP A 146 -1.73 15.07 -1.62
CA ASP A 146 -2.89 14.86 -0.76
C ASP A 146 -2.89 13.42 -0.18
N ILE A 147 -2.43 12.43 -0.96
CA ILE A 147 -2.29 11.05 -0.49
C ILE A 147 -1.06 10.86 0.41
N GLU A 148 -0.01 11.68 0.26
CA GLU A 148 1.24 11.57 1.01
C GLU A 148 1.03 11.49 2.53
N PRO A 149 0.36 12.46 3.18
CA PRO A 149 0.17 12.41 4.63
C PRO A 149 -0.65 11.20 5.06
N ILE A 150 -1.62 10.79 4.26
CA ILE A 150 -2.50 9.65 4.55
C ILE A 150 -1.69 8.36 4.58
N VAL A 151 -0.98 8.04 3.49
CA VAL A 151 -0.21 6.79 3.43
C VAL A 151 0.95 6.78 4.42
N LYS A 152 1.57 7.92 4.70
CA LYS A 152 2.61 8.01 5.72
C LYS A 152 2.06 7.79 7.13
N TYR A 153 0.89 8.33 7.45
CA TYR A 153 0.26 8.14 8.75
C TYR A 153 0.03 6.65 9.08
N PHE A 154 -0.46 5.89 8.11
CA PHE A 154 -0.67 4.45 8.28
C PHE A 154 0.61 3.63 8.10
N GLY A 155 1.41 3.96 7.08
CA GLY A 155 2.64 3.23 6.74
C GLY A 155 3.75 3.34 7.79
N GLU A 156 3.76 4.43 8.56
CA GLU A 156 4.67 4.65 9.69
C GLU A 156 4.08 4.20 11.03
N GLY A 157 2.88 3.56 11.01
CA GLY A 157 2.23 3.01 12.19
C GLY A 157 1.84 4.06 13.22
N GLN A 158 1.46 5.27 12.80
CA GLN A 158 1.00 6.34 13.68
C GLN A 158 -0.51 6.27 13.96
N PHE A 159 -1.26 5.55 13.12
CA PHE A 159 -2.68 5.33 13.33
C PHE A 159 -2.96 4.66 14.68
N GLY A 160 -3.84 5.27 15.46
CA GLY A 160 -4.16 4.84 16.82
C GLY A 160 -3.16 5.30 17.90
N LYS A 161 -2.05 5.97 17.55
CA LYS A 161 -1.07 6.54 18.51
C LYS A 161 -1.23 8.05 18.67
N ILE A 162 -1.37 8.76 17.56
CA ILE A 162 -1.60 10.20 17.54
C ILE A 162 -2.74 10.51 16.58
N SER A 163 -3.34 11.69 16.68
CA SER A 163 -4.38 12.12 15.71
C SER A 163 -3.76 12.40 14.34
N PHE A 164 -4.54 12.20 13.26
CA PHE A 164 -4.10 12.54 11.91
C PHE A 164 -3.70 14.03 11.79
N THR A 165 -4.48 14.92 12.41
CA THR A 165 -4.20 16.37 12.42
C THR A 165 -2.84 16.68 13.05
N GLN A 166 -2.49 16.02 14.15
CA GLN A 166 -1.19 16.19 14.81
C GLN A 166 -0.06 15.65 13.94
N PHE A 167 -0.26 14.51 13.28
CA PHE A 167 0.71 13.94 12.37
C PHE A 167 0.94 14.83 11.16
N ASP A 168 -0.12 15.25 10.46
CA ASP A 168 -0.06 16.07 9.25
C ASP A 168 0.61 17.42 9.49
N LYS A 169 0.34 18.06 10.64
CA LYS A 169 0.97 19.33 11.03
C LYS A 169 2.50 19.23 11.14
N ASN A 170 3.00 18.07 11.58
CA ASN A 170 4.44 17.85 11.78
C ASN A 170 5.12 17.20 10.57
N LEU A 171 4.36 16.79 9.56
CA LEU A 171 4.89 16.11 8.38
C LEU A 171 5.52 17.10 7.42
N LYS A 172 6.80 16.91 7.09
CA LYS A 172 7.42 17.57 5.94
C LYS A 172 6.97 16.87 4.66
N LYS A 173 6.03 17.49 3.95
CA LYS A 173 5.52 17.00 2.65
C LYS A 173 6.57 17.21 1.57
N ILE A 174 6.76 16.22 0.70
CA ILE A 174 7.81 16.21 -0.34
C ILE A 174 7.35 15.65 -1.70
N TRP A 175 6.07 15.30 -1.86
CA TRP A 175 5.51 14.74 -3.11
C TRP A 175 4.72 15.75 -3.95
#